data_b05c45bbaef53241f053517a558db54c
#
_entry.id   b05c45bbaef53241f053517a558db54c
#
_cell.length_a   1.000
_cell.length_b   1.000
_cell.length_c   1.000
_cell.angle_alpha   90.00
_cell.angle_beta   90.00
_cell.angle_gamma   90.00
#
_symmetry.space_group_name_H-M   'P 1'
#
loop_
_entity.id
_entity.type
_entity.pdbx_description
1 polymer ?
#
loop_
_entity_poly.entity_id
_entity_poly.type
_entity_poly.pdbx_seq_one_letter_code
_entity_poly.pdbx_strand_id
1 'polypeptide(L)'
;AFEHQDVPFEKLVEELAPKRSLSHSPLFQVSFTLQNTPASALSLPGLSLRLMELQSHVARFDLALILTDTPDGFDGTLEYNTDLFDVSTVARLVTHFQALLRAALRSPDTRVDSLSLLTGAERQQVLVDWNATGAEYPREASVHQLFSAQAARTPDAIAVEAERATLTYRQL
;
A
#
# COMPACT_ATOMS: atom_id res chain seq x y z
N ALA A 1 -20.13 7.65 -18.05
CA ALA A 1 -19.21 6.74 -18.74
C ALA A 1 -19.97 5.94 -19.82
N PHE A 2 -21.05 5.25 -19.50
CA PHE A 2 -21.79 4.40 -20.45
C PHE A 2 -22.37 5.14 -21.65
N GLU A 3 -22.76 6.41 -21.51
CA GLU A 3 -23.26 7.25 -22.60
C GLU A 3 -22.23 7.54 -23.70
N HIS A 4 -20.94 7.36 -23.40
CA HIS A 4 -19.81 7.67 -24.27
C HIS A 4 -18.89 6.48 -24.51
N GLN A 5 -19.39 5.26 -24.36
CA GLN A 5 -18.60 4.04 -24.51
C GLN A 5 -18.14 3.77 -25.96
N ASP A 6 -18.78 4.41 -26.94
CA ASP A 6 -18.46 4.25 -28.35
C ASP A 6 -17.24 5.09 -28.80
N VAL A 7 -16.70 5.94 -27.91
CA VAL A 7 -15.51 6.72 -28.22
C VAL A 7 -14.27 5.82 -28.14
N PRO A 8 -13.52 5.64 -29.25
CA PRO A 8 -12.30 4.85 -29.26
C PRO A 8 -11.25 5.41 -28.28
N PHE A 9 -10.51 4.53 -27.62
CA PHE A 9 -9.49 4.90 -26.66
C PHE A 9 -8.38 5.75 -27.29
N GLU A 10 -8.00 5.44 -28.54
CA GLU A 10 -6.99 6.15 -29.30
C GLU A 10 -7.38 7.62 -29.51
N LYS A 11 -8.67 7.91 -29.72
CA LYS A 11 -9.18 9.26 -29.86
C LYS A 11 -9.07 10.03 -28.54
N LEU A 12 -9.33 9.38 -27.41
CA LEU A 12 -9.15 9.99 -26.09
C LEU A 12 -7.66 10.34 -25.85
N VAL A 13 -6.75 9.45 -26.23
CA VAL A 13 -5.31 9.69 -26.12
C VAL A 13 -4.88 10.87 -26.99
N GLU A 14 -5.42 10.99 -28.20
CA GLU A 14 -5.15 12.09 -29.13
C GLU A 14 -5.63 13.44 -28.58
N GLU A 15 -6.88 13.51 -28.12
CA GLU A 15 -7.50 14.74 -27.61
C GLU A 15 -6.87 15.23 -26.29
N LEU A 16 -6.59 14.29 -25.37
CA LEU A 16 -5.98 14.64 -24.08
C LEU A 16 -4.48 14.88 -24.19
N ALA A 17 -3.86 14.51 -25.33
CA ALA A 17 -2.45 14.70 -25.63
C ALA A 17 -1.50 14.47 -24.43
N PRO A 18 -1.60 13.34 -23.70
CA PRO A 18 -0.76 13.08 -22.56
C PRO A 18 0.70 12.97 -23.01
N LYS A 19 1.63 13.29 -22.11
CA LYS A 19 3.06 13.08 -22.39
C LYS A 19 3.29 11.60 -22.68
N ARG A 20 3.78 11.29 -23.87
CA ARG A 20 4.10 9.92 -24.28
C ARG A 20 5.23 9.37 -23.42
N SER A 21 5.01 8.23 -22.82
CA SER A 21 6.01 7.45 -22.08
C SER A 21 5.97 6.02 -22.60
N LEU A 22 7.13 5.38 -22.67
CA LEU A 22 7.21 3.95 -22.98
C LEU A 22 7.13 3.10 -21.74
N SER A 23 7.19 3.71 -20.53
CA SER A 23 7.23 3.00 -19.26
C SER A 23 5.86 2.81 -18.61
N HIS A 24 4.81 3.48 -19.09
CA HIS A 24 3.46 3.37 -18.52
C HIS A 24 2.37 3.68 -19.54
N SER A 25 1.15 3.20 -19.27
CA SER A 25 -0.05 3.52 -20.05
C SER A 25 -0.28 5.04 -20.11
N PRO A 26 -0.73 5.58 -21.24
CA PRO A 26 -0.82 7.04 -21.44
C PRO A 26 -1.87 7.73 -20.55
N LEU A 27 -2.96 7.06 -20.15
CA LEU A 27 -4.05 7.70 -19.41
C LEU A 27 -4.22 7.15 -18.00
N PHE A 28 -4.04 5.85 -17.79
CA PHE A 28 -4.22 5.23 -16.49
C PHE A 28 -3.27 4.04 -16.30
N GLN A 29 -2.83 3.86 -15.06
CA GLN A 29 -1.91 2.82 -14.64
C GLN A 29 -2.60 1.78 -13.75
N VAL A 30 -3.78 2.10 -13.24
CA VAL A 30 -4.56 1.22 -12.37
C VAL A 30 -5.86 0.85 -13.06
N SER A 31 -6.20 -0.43 -13.05
CA SER A 31 -7.42 -0.98 -13.62
C SER A 31 -8.21 -1.76 -12.58
N PHE A 32 -9.53 -1.62 -12.62
CA PHE A 32 -10.47 -2.44 -11.85
C PHE A 32 -11.50 -3.01 -12.80
N THR A 33 -11.67 -4.32 -12.78
CA THR A 33 -12.62 -5.04 -13.64
C THR A 33 -13.49 -5.96 -12.80
N LEU A 34 -14.81 -5.85 -12.94
CA LEU A 34 -15.77 -6.81 -12.42
C LEU A 34 -16.31 -7.64 -13.59
N GLN A 35 -15.93 -8.91 -13.63
CA GLN A 35 -16.45 -9.87 -14.62
C GLN A 35 -17.73 -10.51 -14.08
N ASN A 36 -18.85 -10.01 -14.53
CA ASN A 36 -20.20 -10.51 -14.22
C ASN A 36 -20.87 -11.20 -15.40
N THR A 37 -20.11 -11.54 -16.43
CA THR A 37 -20.62 -12.31 -17.57
C THR A 37 -20.83 -13.75 -17.12
N PRO A 38 -22.05 -14.30 -17.23
CA PRO A 38 -22.30 -15.69 -16.88
C PRO A 38 -21.33 -16.60 -17.66
N ALA A 39 -20.56 -17.41 -16.93
CA ALA A 39 -19.78 -18.46 -17.55
C ALA A 39 -20.76 -19.50 -18.12
N SER A 40 -21.13 -19.34 -19.39
CA SER A 40 -21.86 -20.38 -20.09
C SER A 40 -21.00 -21.61 -20.10
N ALA A 41 -21.38 -22.63 -19.34
CA ALA A 41 -20.72 -23.92 -19.41
C ALA A 41 -20.81 -24.43 -20.87
N LEU A 42 -19.69 -24.31 -21.58
CA LEU A 42 -19.62 -24.84 -22.95
C LEU A 42 -19.66 -26.36 -22.82
N SER A 43 -20.83 -26.93 -23.07
CA SER A 43 -21.03 -28.38 -23.06
C SER A 43 -20.96 -28.88 -24.49
N LEU A 44 -19.96 -29.66 -24.77
CA LEU A 44 -19.82 -30.37 -26.05
C LEU A 44 -20.03 -31.86 -25.82
N PRO A 45 -20.87 -32.56 -26.63
CA PRO A 45 -21.11 -33.99 -26.46
C PRO A 45 -19.81 -34.79 -26.53
N GLY A 46 -19.51 -35.56 -25.47
CA GLY A 46 -18.32 -36.38 -25.40
C GLY A 46 -17.04 -35.69 -25.03
N LEU A 47 -17.07 -34.40 -24.68
CA LEU A 47 -15.89 -33.64 -24.25
C LEU A 47 -16.13 -33.01 -22.88
N SER A 48 -15.14 -33.11 -22.00
CA SER A 48 -15.07 -32.34 -20.76
C SER A 48 -14.14 -31.16 -20.96
N LEU A 49 -14.65 -29.94 -20.82
CA LEU A 49 -13.87 -28.70 -20.92
C LEU A 49 -13.52 -28.21 -19.53
N ARG A 50 -12.23 -27.93 -19.31
CA ARG A 50 -11.72 -27.30 -18.09
C ARG A 50 -11.02 -26.02 -18.45
N LEU A 51 -11.43 -24.93 -17.84
CA LEU A 51 -10.71 -23.66 -17.93
C LEU A 51 -9.37 -23.82 -17.20
N MET A 52 -8.27 -23.49 -17.88
CA MET A 52 -6.96 -23.43 -17.25
C MET A 52 -6.51 -21.97 -17.18
N GLU A 53 -6.19 -21.52 -16.00
CA GLU A 53 -5.54 -20.22 -15.83
C GLU A 53 -4.09 -20.30 -16.30
N LEU A 54 -3.78 -19.49 -17.29
CA LEU A 54 -2.39 -19.31 -17.74
C LEU A 54 -1.82 -18.12 -16.97
N GLN A 55 -0.79 -18.36 -16.18
CA GLN A 55 -0.06 -17.28 -15.54
C GLN A 55 0.68 -16.47 -16.60
N SER A 56 0.27 -15.23 -16.81
CA SER A 56 1.00 -14.26 -17.60
C SER A 56 2.09 -13.64 -16.72
N HIS A 57 3.32 -13.61 -17.23
CA HIS A 57 4.42 -12.90 -16.56
C HIS A 57 4.53 -11.44 -17.03
N VAL A 58 3.50 -10.91 -17.69
CA VAL A 58 3.48 -9.55 -18.23
C VAL A 58 2.26 -8.82 -17.65
N ALA A 59 2.52 -7.81 -16.84
CA ALA A 59 1.49 -6.89 -16.37
C ALA A 59 1.27 -5.77 -17.41
N ARG A 60 0.04 -5.55 -17.84
CA ARG A 60 -0.33 -4.46 -18.76
C ARG A 60 -0.45 -3.11 -18.06
N PHE A 61 -0.78 -3.14 -16.78
CA PHE A 61 -0.91 -1.97 -15.92
C PHE A 61 0.01 -2.11 -14.73
N ASP A 62 0.27 -1.02 -14.04
CA ASP A 62 1.04 -1.06 -12.80
C ASP A 62 0.32 -1.88 -11.74
N LEU A 63 -1.04 -1.80 -11.75
CA LEU A 63 -1.91 -2.57 -10.86
C LEU A 63 -3.24 -2.86 -11.55
N ALA A 64 -3.67 -4.11 -11.58
CA ALA A 64 -4.98 -4.49 -12.10
C ALA A 64 -5.69 -5.47 -11.16
N LEU A 65 -6.84 -5.08 -10.64
CA LEU A 65 -7.73 -5.94 -9.85
C LEU A 65 -8.86 -6.43 -10.73
N ILE A 66 -8.96 -7.74 -10.87
CA ILE A 66 -10.01 -8.43 -11.61
C ILE A 66 -10.82 -9.24 -10.60
N LEU A 67 -12.10 -8.95 -10.48
CA LEU A 67 -13.05 -9.74 -9.69
C LEU A 67 -13.96 -10.51 -10.61
N THR A 68 -14.17 -11.77 -10.34
CA THR A 68 -15.07 -12.65 -11.06
C THR A 68 -16.21 -13.10 -10.15
N ASP A 69 -17.44 -12.93 -10.59
CA ASP A 69 -18.61 -13.40 -9.87
C ASP A 69 -18.74 -14.92 -10.03
N THR A 70 -18.79 -15.63 -8.90
CA THR A 70 -18.90 -17.09 -8.84
C THR A 70 -20.05 -17.50 -7.92
N PRO A 71 -20.57 -18.74 -8.03
CA PRO A 71 -21.63 -19.21 -7.15
C PRO A 71 -21.31 -19.13 -5.64
N ASP A 72 -20.03 -19.19 -5.29
CA ASP A 72 -19.56 -19.19 -3.90
C ASP A 72 -19.14 -17.79 -3.42
N GLY A 73 -19.21 -16.74 -4.28
CA GLY A 73 -18.82 -15.38 -3.99
C GLY A 73 -17.95 -14.77 -5.10
N PHE A 74 -16.99 -13.94 -4.72
CA PHE A 74 -16.09 -13.30 -5.68
C PHE A 74 -14.68 -13.89 -5.59
N ASP A 75 -14.20 -14.37 -6.74
CA ASP A 75 -12.78 -14.67 -6.91
C ASP A 75 -12.05 -13.43 -7.39
N GLY A 76 -10.88 -13.14 -6.82
CA GLY A 76 -10.11 -11.95 -7.14
C GLY A 76 -8.68 -12.26 -7.55
N THR A 77 -8.28 -11.73 -8.70
CA THR A 77 -6.89 -11.75 -9.16
C THR A 77 -6.33 -10.33 -9.16
N LEU A 78 -5.20 -10.12 -8.50
CA LEU A 78 -4.48 -8.87 -8.51
C LEU A 78 -3.15 -9.04 -9.26
N GLU A 79 -3.10 -8.49 -10.47
CA GLU A 79 -1.88 -8.39 -11.27
C GLU A 79 -1.15 -7.10 -10.92
N TYR A 80 0.17 -7.15 -10.83
CA TYR A 80 0.98 -5.97 -10.50
C TYR A 80 2.36 -6.00 -11.15
N ASN A 81 2.92 -4.81 -11.33
CA ASN A 81 4.26 -4.62 -11.84
C ASN A 81 5.28 -4.84 -10.70
N THR A 82 6.10 -5.89 -10.81
CA THR A 82 7.10 -6.26 -9.79
C THR A 82 8.28 -5.30 -9.69
N ASP A 83 8.45 -4.42 -10.68
CA ASP A 83 9.45 -3.34 -10.61
C ASP A 83 8.99 -2.17 -9.74
N LEU A 84 7.67 -2.08 -9.47
CA LEU A 84 7.07 -1.00 -8.68
C LEU A 84 6.57 -1.44 -7.31
N PHE A 85 6.15 -2.68 -7.16
CA PHE A 85 5.49 -3.17 -5.95
C PHE A 85 6.11 -4.45 -5.42
N ASP A 86 6.45 -4.45 -4.15
CA ASP A 86 6.81 -5.67 -3.42
C ASP A 86 5.58 -6.53 -3.13
N VAL A 87 5.76 -7.84 -3.06
CA VAL A 87 4.72 -8.82 -2.71
C VAL A 87 4.01 -8.45 -1.39
N SER A 88 4.75 -7.99 -0.38
CA SER A 88 4.20 -7.58 0.91
C SER A 88 3.30 -6.35 0.81
N THR A 89 3.61 -5.42 -0.07
CA THR A 89 2.79 -4.23 -0.35
C THR A 89 1.48 -4.63 -1.02
N VAL A 90 1.55 -5.53 -2.00
CA VAL A 90 0.37 -6.04 -2.70
C VAL A 90 -0.53 -6.84 -1.75
N ALA A 91 0.05 -7.69 -0.88
CA ALA A 91 -0.72 -8.42 0.13
C ALA A 91 -1.48 -7.47 1.09
N ARG A 92 -0.86 -6.36 1.50
CA ARG A 92 -1.54 -5.33 2.29
C ARG A 92 -2.66 -4.66 1.52
N LEU A 93 -2.45 -4.33 0.24
CA LEU A 93 -3.50 -3.74 -0.61
C LEU A 93 -4.73 -4.65 -0.68
N VAL A 94 -4.55 -5.95 -0.85
CA VAL A 94 -5.65 -6.93 -0.83
C VAL A 94 -6.37 -6.91 0.52
N THR A 95 -5.61 -6.91 1.62
CA THR A 95 -6.17 -6.88 2.98
C THR A 95 -6.98 -5.59 3.22
N HIS A 96 -6.44 -4.44 2.81
CA HIS A 96 -7.11 -3.14 2.92
C HIS A 96 -8.36 -3.07 2.04
N PHE A 97 -8.30 -3.58 0.81
CA PHE A 97 -9.48 -3.67 -0.06
C PHE A 97 -10.60 -4.49 0.57
N GLN A 98 -10.28 -5.65 1.14
CA GLN A 98 -11.25 -6.47 1.85
C GLN A 98 -11.81 -5.77 3.11
N ALA A 99 -10.96 -5.04 3.85
CA ALA A 99 -11.41 -4.28 5.02
C ALA A 99 -12.38 -3.16 4.59
N LEU A 100 -12.07 -2.45 3.51
CA LEU A 100 -12.91 -1.40 2.93
C LEU A 100 -14.27 -1.96 2.49
N LEU A 101 -14.30 -3.07 1.76
CA LEU A 101 -15.54 -3.71 1.35
C LEU A 101 -16.40 -4.12 2.55
N ARG A 102 -15.79 -4.74 3.56
CA ARG A 102 -16.51 -5.11 4.80
C ARG A 102 -17.07 -3.88 5.52
N ALA A 103 -16.33 -2.78 5.56
CA ALA A 103 -16.79 -1.53 6.16
C ALA A 103 -17.94 -0.92 5.37
N ALA A 104 -17.86 -0.88 4.06
CA ALA A 104 -18.92 -0.39 3.19
C ALA A 104 -20.21 -1.21 3.32
N LEU A 105 -20.12 -2.55 3.38
CA LEU A 105 -21.28 -3.42 3.57
C LEU A 105 -21.94 -3.24 4.94
N ARG A 106 -21.17 -2.93 5.98
CA ARG A 106 -21.72 -2.68 7.33
C ARG A 106 -22.39 -1.32 7.46
N SER A 107 -21.93 -0.34 6.71
CA SER A 107 -22.37 1.06 6.81
C SER A 107 -22.44 1.70 5.41
N PRO A 108 -23.42 1.30 4.57
CA PRO A 108 -23.50 1.71 3.16
C PRO A 108 -23.69 3.20 2.95
N ASP A 109 -24.27 3.90 3.92
CA ASP A 109 -24.51 5.34 3.87
C ASP A 109 -23.30 6.18 4.32
N THR A 110 -22.23 5.51 4.76
CA THR A 110 -21.00 6.22 5.18
C THR A 110 -20.22 6.68 3.95
N ARG A 111 -19.72 7.90 4.00
CA ARG A 111 -18.84 8.43 2.93
C ARG A 111 -17.60 7.56 2.79
N VAL A 112 -17.15 7.34 1.56
CA VAL A 112 -15.99 6.50 1.25
C VAL A 112 -14.72 6.98 1.95
N ASP A 113 -14.51 8.29 2.06
CA ASP A 113 -13.37 8.91 2.74
C ASP A 113 -13.35 8.69 4.27
N SER A 114 -14.49 8.32 4.84
CA SER A 114 -14.66 8.05 6.27
C SER A 114 -14.58 6.55 6.61
N LEU A 115 -14.50 5.67 5.62
CA LEU A 115 -14.37 4.24 5.83
C LEU A 115 -12.95 3.88 6.30
N SER A 116 -12.84 2.98 7.28
CA SER A 116 -11.53 2.52 7.77
C SER A 116 -10.90 1.53 6.79
N LEU A 117 -9.68 1.83 6.37
CA LEU A 117 -8.84 0.92 5.59
C LEU A 117 -8.01 -0.02 6.46
N LEU A 118 -7.65 0.44 7.68
CA LEU A 118 -6.79 -0.31 8.57
C LEU A 118 -7.55 -1.47 9.23
N THR A 119 -6.90 -2.60 9.32
CA THR A 119 -7.33 -3.69 10.19
C THR A 119 -7.21 -3.31 11.66
N GLY A 120 -7.88 -4.05 12.55
CA GLY A 120 -7.75 -3.82 13.99
C GLY A 120 -6.30 -3.94 14.48
N ALA A 121 -5.55 -4.90 13.96
CA ALA A 121 -4.15 -5.10 14.31
C ALA A 121 -3.26 -3.93 13.85
N GLU A 122 -3.41 -3.47 12.63
CA GLU A 122 -2.67 -2.31 12.12
C GLU A 122 -3.01 -1.03 12.88
N ARG A 123 -4.29 -0.85 13.23
CA ARG A 123 -4.72 0.28 14.04
C ARG A 123 -4.06 0.24 15.43
N GLN A 124 -4.02 -0.92 16.06
CA GLN A 124 -3.35 -1.12 17.34
C GLN A 124 -1.86 -0.77 17.22
N GLN A 125 -1.21 -1.31 16.20
CA GLN A 125 0.21 -1.08 15.94
C GLN A 125 0.54 0.41 15.76
N VAL A 126 -0.22 1.12 14.91
CA VAL A 126 0.04 2.53 14.60
C VAL A 126 -0.30 3.45 15.79
N LEU A 127 -1.41 3.19 16.49
CA LEU A 127 -1.88 4.10 17.53
C LEU A 127 -1.31 3.80 18.92
N VAL A 128 -0.92 2.56 19.19
CA VAL A 128 -0.49 2.13 20.53
C VAL A 128 0.94 1.65 20.52
N ASP A 129 1.27 0.61 19.75
CA ASP A 129 2.56 -0.08 19.86
C ASP A 129 3.72 0.83 19.43
N TRP A 130 3.57 1.55 18.32
CA TRP A 130 4.58 2.50 17.85
C TRP A 130 4.66 3.77 18.70
N ASN A 131 3.63 4.05 19.51
CA ASN A 131 3.60 5.17 20.44
C ASN A 131 3.99 4.77 21.87
N ALA A 132 4.28 3.50 22.11
CA ALA A 132 4.79 3.02 23.40
C ALA A 132 6.28 3.43 23.60
N THR A 133 6.57 4.72 23.40
CA THR A 133 7.92 5.30 23.48
C THR A 133 8.27 5.84 24.87
N GLY A 134 7.44 5.54 25.88
CA GLY A 134 7.69 5.96 27.25
C GLY A 134 9.01 5.40 27.75
N ALA A 135 9.92 6.27 28.15
CA ALA A 135 11.16 5.91 28.81
C ALA A 135 11.22 6.58 30.19
N GLU A 136 11.76 5.85 31.15
CA GLU A 136 12.06 6.45 32.45
C GLU A 136 13.29 7.36 32.30
N TYR A 137 13.16 8.59 32.76
CA TYR A 137 14.25 9.54 32.82
C TYR A 137 14.19 10.31 34.15
N PRO A 138 15.30 10.85 34.66
CA PRO A 138 15.36 11.59 35.91
C PRO A 138 14.60 12.92 35.78
N ARG A 139 13.28 12.94 36.11
CA ARG A 139 12.40 14.09 35.93
C ARG A 139 12.78 15.31 36.77
N GLU A 140 13.40 15.06 37.91
CA GLU A 140 13.84 16.09 38.86
C GLU A 140 15.23 16.64 38.55
N ALA A 141 15.98 16.01 37.64
CA ALA A 141 17.31 16.48 37.28
C ALA A 141 17.21 17.50 36.11
N SER A 142 17.88 18.63 36.31
CA SER A 142 18.03 19.61 35.22
C SER A 142 19.11 19.15 34.22
N VAL A 143 19.07 19.70 32.99
CA VAL A 143 20.00 19.34 31.92
C VAL A 143 21.46 19.50 32.36
N HIS A 144 21.81 20.57 33.07
CA HIS A 144 23.17 20.80 33.55
C HIS A 144 23.60 19.78 34.63
N GLN A 145 22.67 19.28 35.46
CA GLN A 145 22.98 18.21 36.43
C GLN A 145 23.25 16.90 35.72
N LEU A 146 22.47 16.58 34.67
CA LEU A 146 22.71 15.38 33.83
C LEU A 146 24.06 15.45 33.10
N PHE A 147 24.38 16.63 32.57
CA PHE A 147 25.68 16.87 31.95
C PHE A 147 26.84 16.69 32.97
N SER A 148 26.75 17.32 34.15
CA SER A 148 27.78 17.21 35.21
C SER A 148 27.94 15.76 35.68
N ALA A 149 26.85 15.01 35.82
CA ALA A 149 26.89 13.59 36.15
C ALA A 149 27.59 12.75 35.05
N GLN A 150 27.32 13.07 33.77
CA GLN A 150 28.01 12.42 32.66
C GLN A 150 29.48 12.76 32.61
N ALA A 151 29.86 14.03 32.82
CA ALA A 151 31.25 14.48 32.88
C ALA A 151 32.03 13.80 34.02
N ALA A 152 31.39 13.61 35.17
CA ALA A 152 32.00 12.88 36.30
C ALA A 152 32.19 11.39 35.98
N ARG A 153 31.26 10.77 35.24
CA ARG A 153 31.28 9.34 34.89
C ARG A 153 32.31 9.00 33.82
N THR A 154 32.42 9.86 32.79
CA THR A 154 33.30 9.64 31.65
C THR A 154 34.09 10.92 31.28
N PRO A 155 35.01 11.41 32.15
CA PRO A 155 35.66 12.71 31.97
C PRO A 155 36.53 12.81 30.71
N ASP A 156 37.11 11.71 30.28
CA ASP A 156 38.04 11.68 29.16
C ASP A 156 37.36 11.26 27.82
N ALA A 157 36.04 11.00 27.83
CA ALA A 157 35.30 10.78 26.61
C ALA A 157 35.12 12.09 25.84
N ILE A 158 35.03 11.99 24.50
CA ILE A 158 34.74 13.14 23.64
C ILE A 158 33.32 13.64 23.92
N ALA A 159 33.21 14.93 24.29
CA ALA A 159 31.94 15.60 24.55
C ALA A 159 31.45 16.44 23.36
N VAL A 160 32.40 17.04 22.63
CA VAL A 160 32.10 17.85 21.43
C VAL A 160 33.10 17.50 20.35
N GLU A 161 32.63 17.32 19.15
CA GLU A 161 33.42 17.14 17.94
C GLU A 161 33.04 18.18 16.91
N ALA A 162 34.03 18.91 16.41
CA ALA A 162 33.89 19.90 15.34
C ALA A 162 34.92 19.63 14.25
N GLU A 163 34.77 20.22 13.07
CA GLU A 163 35.65 19.97 11.91
C GLU A 163 37.14 20.03 12.18
N ARG A 164 37.58 20.80 13.19
CA ARG A 164 39.02 21.03 13.50
C ARG A 164 39.39 20.84 14.95
N ALA A 165 38.49 20.46 15.82
CA ALA A 165 38.73 20.33 17.24
C ALA A 165 37.79 19.32 17.90
N THR A 166 38.34 18.58 18.86
CA THR A 166 37.58 17.74 19.77
C THR A 166 37.83 18.18 21.20
N LEU A 167 36.75 18.20 22.01
CA LEU A 167 36.86 18.47 23.46
C LEU A 167 36.30 17.29 24.22
N THR A 168 37.00 16.88 25.26
CA THR A 168 36.52 15.91 26.23
C THR A 168 35.57 16.57 27.23
N TYR A 169 34.81 15.75 27.98
CA TYR A 169 33.94 16.27 29.07
C TYR A 169 34.78 17.02 30.15
N ARG A 170 36.03 16.64 30.35
CA ARG A 170 36.93 17.32 31.27
C ARG A 170 37.37 18.71 30.77
N GLN A 171 37.47 18.88 29.47
CA GLN A 171 37.91 20.12 28.83
C GLN A 171 36.77 21.12 28.59
N LEU A 172 35.54 20.65 28.58
CA LEU A 172 34.33 21.45 28.42
C LEU A 172 33.81 21.95 29.76
#